data_f762b35363c35c2a3ec2218d896bd857
#
_entry.id   f762b35363c35c2a3ec2218d896bd857
#
_cell.length_a   1.000
_cell.length_b   1.000
_cell.length_c   1.000
_cell.angle_alpha   90.00
_cell.angle_beta   90.00
_cell.angle_gamma   90.00
#
_symmetry.space_group_name_H-M   'P 1'
#
loop_
_entity.id
_entity.type
_entity.pdbx_description
1 polymer ?
#
loop_
_entity_poly.entity_id
_entity_poly.type
_entity_poly.pdbx_seq_one_letter_code
_entity_poly.pdbx_strand_id
1 'polypeptide(L)'
;MGLNKIVISVCLSFLVFSCGIVYGQKASENNLSGNLYLDAAITPPTLPLTESIQVLSNVNDPVVKNKKSPVIAGILSGILPGTGEIYTGQYIKAAIFLAVEAASITTAMIYNHKANYQTAFFEWYNDQHWSPVRYAQWTLNNISNINPSVTDASKYQTGGSNAVLIMKNGVATGVNWANLNALESDLGTTGNPTGYSHELAVFGSQDFYEITGKYPQFVSGWDT
;
A
#
# COMPACT_ATOMS: atom_id res chain seq x y z
N MET A 1 3.34 -3.11 -7.73
CA MET A 1 3.23 -2.96 -6.25
C MET A 1 2.69 -4.27 -5.70
N GLY A 2 3.55 -5.07 -5.04
CA GLY A 2 3.25 -6.48 -4.77
C GLY A 2 2.05 -6.69 -3.82
N LEU A 3 1.31 -7.76 -4.06
CA LEU A 3 0.17 -8.25 -3.27
C LEU A 3 0.44 -8.20 -1.75
N ASN A 4 1.67 -8.49 -1.33
CA ASN A 4 2.10 -8.45 0.06
C ASN A 4 1.97 -7.05 0.72
N LYS A 5 2.16 -5.96 -0.03
CA LYS A 5 2.04 -4.60 0.54
C LYS A 5 0.58 -4.19 0.77
N ILE A 6 -0.33 -4.64 -0.09
CA ILE A 6 -1.77 -4.36 0.04
C ILE A 6 -2.34 -5.17 1.21
N VAL A 7 -2.01 -6.45 1.32
CA VAL A 7 -2.45 -7.31 2.44
C VAL A 7 -1.92 -6.77 3.77
N ILE A 8 -0.65 -6.39 3.85
CA ILE A 8 -0.05 -5.79 5.05
C ILE A 8 -0.73 -4.46 5.39
N SER A 9 -1.04 -3.61 4.41
CA SER A 9 -1.71 -2.32 4.64
C SER A 9 -3.13 -2.49 5.14
N VAL A 10 -3.89 -3.45 4.60
CA VAL A 10 -5.26 -3.77 5.06
C VAL A 10 -5.23 -4.35 6.47
N CYS A 11 -4.33 -5.28 6.76
CA CYS A 11 -4.16 -5.83 8.11
C CYS A 11 -3.73 -4.76 9.13
N LEU A 12 -2.83 -3.85 8.73
CA LEU A 12 -2.38 -2.76 9.61
C LEU A 12 -3.49 -1.73 9.88
N SER A 13 -4.33 -1.44 8.90
CA SER A 13 -5.49 -0.54 9.05
C SER A 13 -6.54 -1.14 9.99
N PHE A 14 -6.76 -2.45 9.94
CA PHE A 14 -7.64 -3.16 10.86
C PHE A 14 -7.10 -3.18 12.29
N LEU A 15 -5.79 -3.34 12.47
CA LEU A 15 -5.13 -3.29 13.78
C LEU A 15 -5.26 -1.91 14.44
N VAL A 16 -5.15 -0.83 13.69
CA VAL A 16 -5.29 0.54 14.19
C VAL A 16 -6.75 0.84 14.55
N PHE A 17 -7.72 0.32 13.80
CA PHE A 17 -9.14 0.54 14.08
C PHE A 17 -9.63 -0.27 15.28
N SER A 18 -9.07 -1.45 15.54
CA SER A 18 -9.44 -2.28 16.70
C SER A 18 -8.85 -1.79 18.02
N CYS A 19 -7.77 -0.99 17.98
CA CYS A 19 -7.16 -0.42 19.19
C CYS A 19 -7.95 0.78 19.79
N GLY A 20 -8.95 1.32 19.07
CA GLY A 20 -9.69 2.53 19.46
C GLY A 20 -10.93 2.31 20.31
N ILE A 21 -11.39 1.09 20.55
CA ILE A 21 -12.63 0.82 21.29
C ILE A 21 -12.40 -0.22 22.39
N VAL A 22 -11.46 0.06 23.29
CA VAL A 22 -11.50 -0.53 24.63
C VAL A 22 -12.23 0.46 25.53
N TYR A 23 -13.54 0.44 25.48
CA TYR A 23 -14.33 0.94 26.61
C TYR A 23 -14.11 -0.04 27.75
N GLY A 24 -13.22 0.35 28.67
CA GLY A 24 -13.11 -0.32 29.94
C GLY A 24 -14.51 -0.38 30.58
N GLN A 25 -14.96 -1.57 30.93
CA GLN A 25 -16.14 -1.72 31.76
C GLN A 25 -15.89 -0.88 33.02
N LYS A 26 -16.75 0.11 33.23
CA LYS A 26 -16.73 0.91 34.43
C LYS A 26 -16.90 -0.08 35.61
N ALA A 27 -15.80 -0.34 36.30
CA ALA A 27 -15.87 -1.10 37.53
C ALA A 27 -16.85 -0.35 38.43
N SER A 28 -17.83 -1.05 39.00
CA SER A 28 -18.70 -0.51 40.04
C SER A 28 -17.80 0.15 41.08
N GLU A 29 -18.07 1.42 41.37
CA GLU A 29 -17.35 2.17 42.39
C GLU A 29 -17.72 1.62 43.78
N ASN A 30 -17.20 0.45 44.12
CA ASN A 30 -16.88 0.14 45.49
C ASN A 30 -15.44 0.63 45.65
N ASN A 31 -15.24 1.59 46.55
CA ASN A 31 -13.95 2.18 46.88
C ASN A 31 -13.05 1.15 47.59
N LEU A 32 -12.73 0.07 46.88
CA LEU A 32 -11.76 -0.92 47.30
C LEU A 32 -10.37 -0.39 46.93
N SER A 33 -9.51 -0.27 47.94
CA SER A 33 -8.14 0.27 47.80
C SER A 33 -7.22 -0.64 46.98
N GLY A 34 -7.66 -1.84 46.60
CA GLY A 34 -6.87 -2.90 45.95
C GLY A 34 -5.90 -3.59 46.91
N ASN A 35 -5.95 -3.24 48.20
CA ASN A 35 -5.18 -3.92 49.24
C ASN A 35 -6.11 -4.76 50.11
N LEU A 36 -5.99 -6.08 49.99
CA LEU A 36 -6.86 -7.05 50.64
C LEU A 36 -6.99 -6.86 52.17
N TYR A 37 -5.93 -6.40 52.84
CA TYR A 37 -5.90 -6.17 54.27
C TYR A 37 -6.60 -4.87 54.67
N LEU A 38 -6.50 -3.82 53.85
CA LEU A 38 -7.19 -2.55 54.08
C LEU A 38 -8.68 -2.68 53.79
N ASP A 39 -9.03 -3.37 52.69
CA ASP A 39 -10.42 -3.55 52.29
C ASP A 39 -11.19 -4.46 53.25
N ALA A 40 -10.53 -5.47 53.85
CA ALA A 40 -11.10 -6.31 54.91
C ALA A 40 -11.25 -5.59 56.24
N ALA A 41 -10.48 -4.53 56.52
CA ALA A 41 -10.58 -3.75 57.75
C ALA A 41 -11.66 -2.66 57.70
N ILE A 42 -12.11 -2.26 56.52
CA ILE A 42 -13.12 -1.20 56.32
C ILE A 42 -14.55 -1.76 56.38
N THR A 43 -14.75 -3.06 56.19
CA THR A 43 -16.03 -3.72 56.33
C THR A 43 -16.11 -4.37 57.73
N PRO A 44 -16.77 -3.75 58.71
CA PRO A 44 -16.98 -4.43 60.01
C PRO A 44 -17.85 -5.67 59.75
N PRO A 45 -17.55 -6.81 60.40
CA PRO A 45 -18.35 -8.01 60.25
C PRO A 45 -19.65 -7.84 61.05
N THR A 46 -20.68 -7.32 60.40
CA THR A 46 -22.02 -7.16 60.97
C THR A 46 -22.99 -8.23 60.51
N LEU A 47 -22.49 -9.35 59.97
CA LEU A 47 -23.38 -10.48 59.70
C LEU A 47 -23.48 -11.41 60.92
N PRO A 48 -24.67 -11.68 61.38
CA PRO A 48 -24.88 -12.67 62.45
C PRO A 48 -24.39 -14.02 61.97
N LEU A 49 -23.73 -14.78 62.82
CA LEU A 49 -23.08 -16.08 62.51
C LEU A 49 -24.01 -17.08 61.78
N THR A 50 -25.33 -16.90 61.90
CA THR A 50 -26.34 -17.70 61.21
C THR A 50 -26.42 -17.43 59.72
N GLU A 51 -26.16 -16.21 59.27
CA GLU A 51 -26.17 -15.87 57.83
C GLU A 51 -24.89 -16.32 57.15
N SER A 52 -23.75 -16.29 57.84
CA SER A 52 -22.49 -16.77 57.30
C SER A 52 -22.48 -18.29 57.06
N ILE A 53 -23.25 -19.07 57.83
CA ILE A 53 -23.41 -20.50 57.60
C ILE A 53 -24.33 -20.80 56.41
N GLN A 54 -25.33 -19.96 56.15
CA GLN A 54 -26.20 -20.10 54.97
C GLN A 54 -25.47 -19.71 53.66
N VAL A 55 -24.57 -18.75 53.71
CA VAL A 55 -23.71 -18.41 52.56
C VAL A 55 -22.74 -19.54 52.24
N LEU A 56 -22.21 -20.24 53.26
CA LEU A 56 -21.35 -21.41 53.07
C LEU A 56 -22.10 -22.67 52.62
N SER A 57 -23.41 -22.81 52.94
CA SER A 57 -24.21 -23.95 52.51
C SER A 57 -24.79 -23.81 51.10
N ASN A 58 -24.80 -22.61 50.55
CA ASN A 58 -25.14 -22.35 49.14
C ASN A 58 -23.95 -22.41 48.16
N VAL A 59 -22.80 -22.91 48.63
CA VAL A 59 -21.65 -23.26 47.73
C VAL A 59 -21.91 -24.60 46.99
N ASN A 60 -23.17 -24.93 46.73
CA ASN A 60 -23.56 -25.76 45.60
C ASN A 60 -23.79 -24.87 44.38
N ASP A 61 -22.85 -23.95 44.16
CA ASP A 61 -22.79 -23.26 42.87
C ASP A 61 -22.50 -24.32 41.81
N PRO A 62 -23.44 -24.52 40.87
CA PRO A 62 -23.24 -25.54 39.86
C PRO A 62 -22.04 -25.14 39.02
N VAL A 63 -21.00 -25.93 39.16
CA VAL A 63 -19.91 -26.06 38.20
C VAL A 63 -19.46 -24.69 37.64
N VAL A 64 -18.34 -24.21 38.09
CA VAL A 64 -17.60 -23.13 37.40
C VAL A 64 -17.51 -23.49 35.92
N LYS A 65 -18.54 -23.06 35.19
CA LYS A 65 -18.60 -23.20 33.74
C LYS A 65 -17.32 -22.61 33.24
N ASN A 66 -16.46 -23.41 32.62
CA ASN A 66 -15.13 -23.02 32.11
C ASN A 66 -15.13 -21.58 31.62
N LYS A 67 -14.70 -20.64 32.48
CA LYS A 67 -14.57 -19.22 32.10
C LYS A 67 -13.54 -19.16 31.00
N LYS A 68 -14.00 -18.86 29.80
CA LYS A 68 -13.12 -18.72 28.62
C LYS A 68 -12.18 -17.54 28.84
N SER A 69 -10.90 -17.71 28.56
CA SER A 69 -9.88 -16.68 28.77
C SER A 69 -10.05 -15.54 27.77
N PRO A 70 -10.20 -14.28 28.22
CA PRO A 70 -10.24 -13.11 27.32
C PRO A 70 -8.96 -12.95 26.51
N VAL A 71 -7.81 -13.33 27.10
CA VAL A 71 -6.50 -13.25 26.43
C VAL A 71 -6.44 -14.20 25.23
N ILE A 72 -6.91 -15.44 25.42
CA ILE A 72 -6.97 -16.42 24.32
C ILE A 72 -7.91 -15.95 23.22
N ALA A 73 -9.09 -15.40 23.59
CA ALA A 73 -10.03 -14.84 22.63
C ALA A 73 -9.38 -13.71 21.81
N GLY A 74 -8.66 -12.79 22.47
CA GLY A 74 -7.95 -11.71 21.81
C GLY A 74 -6.85 -12.18 20.84
N ILE A 75 -6.04 -13.16 21.26
CA ILE A 75 -5.01 -13.74 20.41
C ILE A 75 -5.62 -14.40 19.17
N LEU A 76 -6.67 -15.18 19.34
CA LEU A 76 -7.37 -15.85 18.25
C LEU A 76 -7.93 -14.84 17.24
N SER A 77 -8.63 -13.79 17.70
CA SER A 77 -9.16 -12.74 16.82
C SER A 77 -8.06 -11.91 16.14
N GLY A 78 -6.86 -11.84 16.71
CA GLY A 78 -5.70 -11.21 16.11
C GLY A 78 -5.11 -12.01 14.93
N ILE A 79 -5.29 -13.33 14.91
CA ILE A 79 -4.85 -14.21 13.82
C ILE A 79 -5.90 -14.24 12.71
N LEU A 80 -7.16 -14.43 13.06
CA LEU A 80 -8.29 -14.44 12.13
C LEU A 80 -9.50 -13.78 12.79
N PRO A 81 -9.97 -12.64 12.26
CA PRO A 81 -11.12 -11.93 12.80
C PRO A 81 -12.34 -12.84 12.95
N GLY A 82 -12.97 -12.77 14.11
CA GLY A 82 -14.14 -13.61 14.43
C GLY A 82 -13.84 -14.92 15.18
N THR A 83 -12.59 -15.38 15.22
CA THR A 83 -12.28 -16.66 15.90
C THR A 83 -12.32 -16.56 17.42
N GLY A 84 -11.99 -15.41 17.98
CA GLY A 84 -12.17 -15.15 19.41
C GLY A 84 -13.65 -15.13 19.82
N GLU A 85 -14.51 -14.62 18.96
CA GLU A 85 -15.97 -14.64 19.12
C GLU A 85 -16.51 -16.07 19.05
N ILE A 86 -16.00 -16.89 18.14
CA ILE A 86 -16.31 -18.34 18.11
C ILE A 86 -15.90 -18.99 19.41
N TYR A 87 -14.67 -18.72 19.86
CA TYR A 87 -14.15 -19.25 21.12
C TYR A 87 -15.02 -18.84 22.31
N THR A 88 -15.51 -17.60 22.35
CA THR A 88 -16.39 -17.12 23.44
C THR A 88 -17.84 -17.53 23.26
N GLY A 89 -18.23 -18.14 22.14
CA GLY A 89 -19.60 -18.60 21.85
C GLY A 89 -20.51 -17.52 21.27
N GLN A 90 -19.92 -16.41 20.78
CA GLN A 90 -20.67 -15.29 20.18
C GLN A 90 -20.75 -15.47 18.65
N TYR A 91 -21.40 -16.54 18.20
CA TYR A 91 -21.40 -16.98 16.80
C TYR A 91 -21.94 -15.95 15.80
N ILE A 92 -22.93 -15.13 16.19
CA ILE A 92 -23.48 -14.10 15.29
C ILE A 92 -22.43 -13.01 15.03
N LYS A 93 -21.72 -12.57 16.07
CA LYS A 93 -20.63 -11.59 15.89
C LYS A 93 -19.50 -12.18 15.08
N ALA A 94 -19.12 -13.43 15.35
CA ALA A 94 -18.12 -14.14 14.57
C ALA A 94 -18.48 -14.19 13.07
N ALA A 95 -19.73 -14.53 12.75
CA ALA A 95 -20.21 -14.58 11.38
C ALA A 95 -20.10 -13.21 10.67
N ILE A 96 -20.42 -12.12 11.37
CA ILE A 96 -20.31 -10.77 10.84
C ILE A 96 -18.83 -10.43 10.55
N PHE A 97 -17.91 -10.68 11.47
CA PHE A 97 -16.49 -10.40 11.27
C PHE A 97 -15.91 -11.22 10.10
N LEU A 98 -16.21 -12.51 10.04
CA LEU A 98 -15.79 -13.38 8.94
C LEU A 98 -16.37 -12.93 7.59
N ALA A 99 -17.63 -12.47 7.55
CA ALA A 99 -18.22 -11.95 6.32
C ALA A 99 -17.55 -10.68 5.84
N VAL A 100 -17.23 -9.73 6.75
CA VAL A 100 -16.51 -8.50 6.43
C VAL A 100 -15.11 -8.81 5.93
N GLU A 101 -14.40 -9.74 6.58
CA GLU A 101 -13.07 -10.16 6.15
C GLU A 101 -13.10 -10.78 4.76
N ALA A 102 -14.01 -11.74 4.50
CA ALA A 102 -14.18 -12.36 3.19
C ALA A 102 -14.52 -11.35 2.10
N ALA A 103 -15.39 -10.37 2.39
CA ALA A 103 -15.72 -9.29 1.46
C ALA A 103 -14.50 -8.40 1.15
N SER A 104 -13.71 -8.07 2.17
CA SER A 104 -12.51 -7.25 2.03
C SER A 104 -11.44 -7.95 1.18
N ILE A 105 -11.18 -9.23 1.45
CA ILE A 105 -10.24 -10.04 0.67
C ILE A 105 -10.71 -10.16 -0.78
N THR A 106 -11.98 -10.47 -1.00
CA THR A 106 -12.57 -10.61 -2.35
C THR A 106 -12.43 -9.29 -3.11
N THR A 107 -12.75 -8.18 -2.47
CA THR A 107 -12.61 -6.84 -3.08
C THR A 107 -11.16 -6.55 -3.45
N ALA A 108 -10.22 -6.82 -2.54
CA ALA A 108 -8.79 -6.64 -2.81
C ALA A 108 -8.31 -7.49 -3.99
N MET A 109 -8.76 -8.74 -4.10
CA MET A 109 -8.42 -9.62 -5.22
C MET A 109 -8.97 -9.11 -6.55
N ILE A 110 -10.23 -8.65 -6.58
CA ILE A 110 -10.86 -8.08 -7.78
C ILE A 110 -10.10 -6.84 -8.25
N TYR A 111 -9.82 -5.90 -7.34
CA TYR A 111 -9.11 -4.68 -7.70
C TYR A 111 -7.66 -4.93 -8.11
N ASN A 112 -6.98 -5.87 -7.46
CA ASN A 112 -5.63 -6.28 -7.86
C ASN A 112 -5.62 -6.91 -9.27
N HIS A 113 -6.60 -7.76 -9.58
CA HIS A 113 -6.74 -8.32 -10.93
C HIS A 113 -7.00 -7.23 -11.98
N LYS A 114 -7.91 -6.29 -11.69
CA LYS A 114 -8.18 -5.15 -12.58
C LYS A 114 -6.94 -4.28 -12.77
N ALA A 115 -6.20 -3.99 -11.72
CA ALA A 115 -4.96 -3.20 -11.79
C ALA A 115 -3.92 -3.88 -12.68
N ASN A 116 -3.68 -5.18 -12.50
CA ASN A 116 -2.74 -5.94 -13.32
C ASN A 116 -3.17 -5.97 -14.79
N TYR A 117 -4.47 -6.13 -15.06
CA TYR A 117 -5.01 -6.09 -16.42
C TYR A 117 -4.80 -4.71 -17.07
N GLN A 118 -5.08 -3.63 -16.35
CA GLN A 118 -4.89 -2.27 -16.85
C GLN A 118 -3.40 -1.96 -17.10
N THR A 119 -2.52 -2.42 -16.22
CA THR A 119 -1.08 -2.27 -16.41
C THR A 119 -0.62 -3.00 -17.67
N ALA A 120 -0.97 -4.28 -17.82
CA ALA A 120 -0.61 -5.06 -18.99
C ALA A 120 -1.20 -4.48 -20.30
N PHE A 121 -2.44 -3.97 -20.26
CA PHE A 121 -3.05 -3.28 -21.39
C PHE A 121 -2.30 -2.00 -21.75
N PHE A 122 -1.92 -1.20 -20.75
CA PHE A 122 -1.20 0.05 -20.97
C PHE A 122 0.21 -0.21 -21.54
N GLU A 123 0.93 -1.18 -20.99
CA GLU A 123 2.23 -1.60 -21.50
C GLU A 123 2.14 -2.05 -22.96
N TRP A 124 1.17 -2.94 -23.27
CA TRP A 124 0.91 -3.38 -24.64
C TRP A 124 0.55 -2.21 -25.56
N TYR A 125 -0.32 -1.30 -25.12
CA TYR A 125 -0.73 -0.13 -25.91
C TYR A 125 0.47 0.79 -26.17
N ASN A 126 1.28 1.04 -25.15
CA ASN A 126 2.50 1.83 -25.27
C ASN A 126 3.46 1.23 -26.31
N ASP A 127 3.72 -0.07 -26.22
CA ASP A 127 4.61 -0.78 -27.15
C ASP A 127 4.15 -0.72 -28.62
N GLN A 128 2.85 -0.61 -28.85
CA GLN A 128 2.30 -0.49 -30.21
C GLN A 128 2.30 0.94 -30.74
N HIS A 129 2.12 1.94 -29.87
CA HIS A 129 1.81 3.29 -30.28
C HIS A 129 2.90 4.31 -29.95
N TRP A 130 3.81 4.01 -29.02
CA TRP A 130 4.92 4.88 -28.66
C TRP A 130 6.26 4.37 -29.24
N SER A 131 7.06 5.28 -29.79
CA SER A 131 8.32 4.93 -30.44
C SER A 131 9.48 5.79 -29.94
N PRO A 132 10.55 5.19 -29.37
CA PRO A 132 11.76 5.93 -29.02
C PRO A 132 12.45 6.56 -30.22
N VAL A 133 12.35 5.95 -31.40
CA VAL A 133 12.90 6.51 -32.65
C VAL A 133 12.16 7.78 -33.04
N ARG A 134 10.82 7.79 -32.98
CA ARG A 134 10.02 8.96 -33.30
C ARG A 134 10.28 10.09 -32.31
N TYR A 135 10.31 9.79 -31.04
CA TYR A 135 10.67 10.73 -29.98
C TYR A 135 12.05 11.34 -30.21
N ALA A 136 13.07 10.51 -30.46
CA ALA A 136 14.43 10.97 -30.67
C ALA A 136 14.56 11.82 -31.93
N GLN A 137 13.89 11.45 -33.03
CA GLN A 137 13.87 12.24 -34.27
C GLN A 137 13.27 13.62 -34.08
N TRP A 138 12.12 13.67 -33.36
CA TRP A 138 11.47 14.94 -33.04
C TRP A 138 12.38 15.81 -32.15
N THR A 139 12.97 15.23 -31.12
CA THR A 139 13.89 15.91 -30.20
C THR A 139 15.10 16.48 -30.96
N LEU A 140 15.75 15.68 -31.80
CA LEU A 140 16.89 16.12 -32.61
C LEU A 140 16.56 17.29 -33.56
N ASN A 141 15.33 17.32 -34.08
CA ASN A 141 14.87 18.39 -34.96
C ASN A 141 14.49 19.67 -34.20
N ASN A 142 14.30 19.58 -32.90
CA ASN A 142 13.81 20.68 -32.06
C ASN A 142 14.81 21.12 -30.97
N ILE A 143 16.04 20.69 -30.99
CA ILE A 143 17.07 21.01 -29.98
C ILE A 143 17.08 22.51 -29.64
N SER A 144 17.20 23.36 -30.66
CA SER A 144 17.28 24.81 -30.49
C SER A 144 16.02 25.45 -29.93
N ASN A 145 14.87 24.82 -30.20
CA ASN A 145 13.56 25.28 -29.63
C ASN A 145 13.39 24.87 -28.17
N ILE A 146 13.93 23.68 -27.80
CA ILE A 146 13.83 23.14 -26.44
C ILE A 146 14.86 23.86 -25.55
N ASN A 147 16.11 23.90 -25.98
CA ASN A 147 17.18 24.59 -25.24
C ASN A 147 18.15 25.30 -26.19
N PRO A 148 18.00 26.64 -26.38
CA PRO A 148 18.90 27.43 -27.26
C PRO A 148 20.37 27.44 -26.80
N SER A 149 20.63 27.06 -25.54
CA SER A 149 22.00 27.04 -25.00
C SER A 149 22.82 25.85 -25.47
N VAL A 150 22.21 24.87 -26.11
CA VAL A 150 22.90 23.70 -26.69
C VAL A 150 23.52 24.10 -28.02
N THR A 151 24.77 24.55 -28.00
CA THR A 151 25.48 25.09 -29.19
C THR A 151 26.02 24.00 -30.12
N ASP A 152 26.36 22.81 -29.59
CA ASP A 152 26.89 21.69 -30.37
C ASP A 152 25.86 20.56 -30.50
N ALA A 153 24.78 20.85 -31.24
CA ALA A 153 23.74 19.87 -31.54
C ALA A 153 24.19 18.80 -32.55
N SER A 154 25.24 19.12 -33.34
CA SER A 154 25.74 18.26 -34.41
C SER A 154 26.31 16.93 -33.92
N LYS A 155 26.84 16.92 -32.70
CA LYS A 155 27.36 15.69 -32.04
C LYS A 155 26.29 14.60 -31.87
N TYR A 156 25.03 14.97 -31.76
CA TYR A 156 23.92 14.04 -31.57
C TYR A 156 23.25 13.58 -32.87
N GLN A 157 23.53 14.27 -33.95
CA GLN A 157 23.00 13.94 -35.28
C GLN A 157 23.67 12.69 -35.88
N THR A 158 23.06 12.14 -36.90
CA THR A 158 23.61 10.99 -37.63
C THR A 158 25.05 11.27 -38.13
N GLY A 159 25.98 10.40 -37.72
CA GLY A 159 27.40 10.57 -38.02
C GLY A 159 28.19 11.43 -37.02
N GLY A 160 27.52 12.03 -36.02
CA GLY A 160 28.16 12.72 -34.90
C GLY A 160 28.78 11.75 -33.89
N SER A 161 29.66 12.26 -33.04
CA SER A 161 30.36 11.46 -32.00
C SER A 161 29.42 10.76 -31.02
N ASN A 162 28.29 11.38 -30.76
CA ASN A 162 27.25 10.91 -29.81
C ASN A 162 25.90 10.69 -30.53
N ALA A 163 25.97 10.14 -31.78
CA ALA A 163 24.76 9.92 -32.56
C ALA A 163 23.69 9.14 -31.80
N VAL A 164 22.48 9.72 -31.72
CA VAL A 164 21.36 9.16 -30.98
C VAL A 164 20.67 8.06 -31.78
N LEU A 165 20.48 8.25 -33.08
CA LEU A 165 19.78 7.31 -33.94
C LEU A 165 20.69 6.20 -34.44
N ILE A 166 20.23 4.97 -34.39
CA ILE A 166 20.86 3.81 -35.00
C ILE A 166 20.27 3.68 -36.39
N MET A 167 21.13 3.89 -37.41
CA MET A 167 20.73 3.87 -38.83
C MET A 167 21.05 2.54 -39.48
N LYS A 168 20.10 2.01 -40.27
CA LYS A 168 20.30 0.84 -41.12
C LYS A 168 19.72 1.15 -42.50
N ASN A 169 20.55 1.08 -43.54
CA ASN A 169 20.14 1.39 -44.92
C ASN A 169 19.45 2.77 -45.07
N GLY A 170 19.93 3.77 -44.35
CA GLY A 170 19.36 5.12 -44.38
C GLY A 170 18.08 5.32 -43.56
N VAL A 171 17.60 4.29 -42.87
CA VAL A 171 16.41 4.36 -42.03
C VAL A 171 16.80 4.23 -40.55
N ALA A 172 16.23 5.06 -39.70
CA ALA A 172 16.41 4.94 -38.26
C ALA A 172 15.63 3.71 -37.74
N THR A 173 16.35 2.77 -37.14
CA THR A 173 15.80 1.49 -36.67
C THR A 173 15.83 1.34 -35.15
N GLY A 174 16.51 2.25 -34.47
CA GLY A 174 16.61 2.22 -32.99
C GLY A 174 17.27 3.49 -32.46
N VAL A 175 17.49 3.51 -31.18
CA VAL A 175 18.17 4.60 -30.46
C VAL A 175 19.32 4.04 -29.62
N ASN A 176 20.41 4.81 -29.55
CA ASN A 176 21.43 4.62 -28.53
C ASN A 176 20.95 5.29 -27.23
N TRP A 177 20.56 4.50 -26.26
CA TRP A 177 19.98 4.99 -25.00
C TRP A 177 20.95 5.92 -24.25
N ALA A 178 22.23 5.59 -24.19
CA ALA A 178 23.20 6.41 -23.48
C ALA A 178 23.37 7.80 -24.16
N ASN A 179 23.36 7.83 -25.49
CA ASN A 179 23.46 9.10 -26.22
C ASN A 179 22.14 9.87 -26.17
N LEU A 180 21.00 9.19 -26.16
CA LEU A 180 19.69 9.84 -25.98
C LEU A 180 19.58 10.48 -24.59
N ASN A 181 19.95 9.77 -23.54
CA ASN A 181 19.92 10.31 -22.18
C ASN A 181 20.93 11.48 -22.02
N ALA A 182 22.11 11.39 -22.67
CA ALA A 182 23.06 12.52 -22.69
C ALA A 182 22.48 13.75 -23.40
N LEU A 183 21.72 13.56 -24.50
CA LEU A 183 21.01 14.65 -25.17
C LEU A 183 19.92 15.23 -24.27
N GLU A 184 19.12 14.37 -23.63
CA GLU A 184 18.05 14.80 -22.69
C GLU A 184 18.62 15.60 -21.53
N SER A 185 19.76 15.15 -20.96
CA SER A 185 20.48 15.87 -19.91
C SER A 185 20.98 17.25 -20.37
N ASP A 186 21.56 17.33 -21.57
CA ASP A 186 21.99 18.63 -22.14
C ASP A 186 20.79 19.56 -22.40
N LEU A 187 19.65 18.99 -22.81
CA LEU A 187 18.41 19.74 -23.00
C LEU A 187 17.77 20.18 -21.69
N GLY A 188 18.03 19.46 -20.61
CA GLY A 188 17.53 19.74 -19.25
C GLY A 188 18.35 20.73 -18.44
N THR A 189 19.26 21.47 -19.04
CA THR A 189 20.21 22.37 -18.35
C THR A 189 19.49 23.31 -17.37
N THR A 190 20.02 23.40 -16.15
CA THR A 190 19.51 24.22 -15.06
C THR A 190 19.21 25.66 -15.48
N GLY A 191 18.03 26.14 -15.18
CA GLY A 191 17.61 27.52 -15.48
C GLY A 191 16.89 27.71 -16.82
N ASN A 192 16.67 26.63 -17.60
CA ASN A 192 15.85 26.68 -18.80
C ASN A 192 14.42 26.20 -18.53
N PRO A 193 13.39 27.07 -18.52
CA PRO A 193 12.02 26.69 -18.19
C PRO A 193 11.37 25.79 -19.26
N THR A 194 11.92 25.71 -20.47
CA THR A 194 11.43 24.88 -21.57
C THR A 194 12.25 23.60 -21.72
N GLY A 195 13.30 23.42 -20.92
CA GLY A 195 14.19 22.26 -20.95
C GLY A 195 13.51 20.98 -20.49
N TYR A 196 14.14 19.88 -20.83
CA TYR A 196 13.71 18.55 -20.39
C TYR A 196 13.92 18.36 -18.89
N SER A 197 12.98 17.67 -18.25
CA SER A 197 13.02 17.42 -16.81
C SER A 197 13.26 15.95 -16.47
N HIS A 198 13.24 15.07 -17.44
CA HIS A 198 13.36 13.62 -17.27
C HIS A 198 14.24 13.03 -18.38
N GLU A 199 14.92 11.95 -18.03
CA GLU A 199 15.61 11.09 -18.98
C GLU A 199 14.75 9.87 -19.25
N LEU A 200 14.76 9.40 -20.51
CA LEU A 200 13.98 8.22 -20.91
C LEU A 200 14.55 6.98 -20.21
N ALA A 201 13.73 6.34 -19.40
CA ALA A 201 14.13 5.12 -18.69
C ALA A 201 14.32 3.94 -19.65
N VAL A 202 14.98 2.89 -19.16
CA VAL A 202 15.25 1.68 -19.95
C VAL A 202 13.95 1.06 -20.45
N PHE A 203 13.91 0.73 -21.75
CA PHE A 203 12.75 0.12 -22.40
C PHE A 203 12.23 -1.10 -21.63
N GLY A 204 10.92 -1.18 -21.45
CA GLY A 204 10.25 -2.27 -20.76
C GLY A 204 10.31 -2.20 -19.23
N SER A 205 10.96 -1.18 -18.65
CA SER A 205 10.88 -0.93 -17.20
C SER A 205 9.57 -0.27 -16.82
N GLN A 206 9.16 -0.41 -15.56
CA GLN A 206 7.98 0.28 -15.05
C GLN A 206 8.10 1.80 -15.23
N ASP A 207 9.28 2.35 -14.94
CA ASP A 207 9.57 3.77 -15.09
C ASP A 207 9.40 4.25 -16.54
N PHE A 208 9.79 3.42 -17.54
CA PHE A 208 9.61 3.72 -18.95
C PHE A 208 8.13 3.95 -19.29
N TYR A 209 7.27 3.04 -18.89
CA TYR A 209 5.83 3.14 -19.16
C TYR A 209 5.18 4.28 -18.39
N GLU A 210 5.62 4.54 -17.15
CA GLU A 210 5.10 5.66 -16.36
C GLU A 210 5.45 7.01 -17.00
N ILE A 211 6.71 7.24 -17.39
CA ILE A 211 7.14 8.55 -17.89
C ILE A 211 6.59 8.86 -19.28
N THR A 212 6.53 7.86 -20.17
CA THR A 212 6.01 8.05 -21.53
C THR A 212 4.53 8.39 -21.56
N GLY A 213 3.75 7.93 -20.58
CA GLY A 213 2.33 8.25 -20.43
C GLY A 213 2.04 9.48 -19.58
N LYS A 214 2.98 9.90 -18.73
CA LYS A 214 2.72 10.93 -17.71
C LYS A 214 3.22 12.32 -18.11
N TYR A 215 4.38 12.41 -18.78
CA TYR A 215 5.01 13.70 -18.99
C TYR A 215 4.88 14.19 -20.45
N PRO A 216 4.50 15.48 -20.64
CA PRO A 216 4.38 16.10 -21.96
C PRO A 216 5.66 16.02 -22.80
N GLN A 217 6.82 15.94 -22.17
CA GLN A 217 8.12 15.77 -22.81
C GLN A 217 8.12 14.62 -23.83
N PHE A 218 7.43 13.51 -23.49
CA PHE A 218 7.44 12.28 -24.31
C PHE A 218 6.28 12.17 -25.30
N VAL A 219 5.47 13.23 -25.43
CA VAL A 219 4.29 13.24 -26.33
C VAL A 219 4.67 12.98 -27.78
N SER A 220 5.82 13.49 -28.23
CA SER A 220 6.30 13.31 -29.62
C SER A 220 6.67 11.87 -29.98
N GLY A 221 6.72 10.98 -29.01
CA GLY A 221 6.92 9.54 -29.24
C GLY A 221 5.64 8.80 -29.61
N TRP A 222 4.45 9.33 -29.32
CA TRP A 222 3.17 8.71 -29.67
C TRP A 222 2.85 8.87 -31.14
N ASP A 223 2.17 7.88 -31.73
CA ASP A 223 1.57 8.03 -33.06
C ASP A 223 0.32 8.90 -32.95
N THR A 224 0.16 9.80 -33.91
CA THR A 224 -1.00 10.71 -34.02
C THR A 224 -1.87 10.29 -35.17
#